data_1698c7f238484c9229b0d9333554966d
#
_entry.id   1698c7f238484c9229b0d9333554966d
#
_cell.length_a   1.000
_cell.length_b   1.000
_cell.length_c   1.000
_cell.angle_alpha   90.00
_cell.angle_beta   90.00
_cell.angle_gamma   90.00
#
_symmetry.space_group_name_H-M   'P 1'
#
loop_
_entity.id
_entity.type
_entity.pdbx_description
1 polymer ?
#
loop_
_entity_poly.entity_id
_entity_poly.type
_entity_poly.pdbx_seq_one_letter_code
_entity_poly.pdbx_strand_id
1 'polypeptide(L)'
;MVNLGSVLSSIFGTDNKKKLKEFSQIVKKINELEEYYNSKTHDEILNDVESLKNKSLKIDNFDELIPDAFAIVREAAKRTLKQRHFDVQLLGGLVLHNGGIAEMKTGEGKTLVSTLAAFLNSLSGKGVHIVTVNDYLAKRDSEWMGEIFKYLGLSVGCLTNDLVGIEVRKEMYNCDITYGTNNEFGFDYLRDNLKAQKKNIVQRGHNFCIVDEVDSILIDESRTPLVISGATEDKTNLYNTIDRLIPFLDEDDYEIDEKSKSGNLTEKGNDKAEK
;
A
#
# COMPACT_ATOMS: atom_id res chain seq x y z
N MET A 1 -26.19 37.11 -8.15
CA MET A 1 -24.77 37.37 -7.83
C MET A 1 -23.91 36.38 -8.61
N VAL A 2 -23.15 36.86 -9.60
CA VAL A 2 -22.22 36.00 -10.33
C VAL A 2 -21.10 35.63 -9.36
N ASN A 3 -20.87 34.37 -9.13
CA ASN A 3 -19.85 33.88 -8.21
C ASN A 3 -18.45 34.21 -8.79
N LEU A 4 -17.77 35.23 -8.24
CA LEU A 4 -16.45 35.68 -8.69
C LEU A 4 -15.44 34.52 -8.79
N GLY A 5 -15.58 33.48 -7.93
CA GLY A 5 -14.75 32.30 -7.94
C GLY A 5 -14.94 31.46 -9.22
N SER A 6 -16.18 31.35 -9.74
CA SER A 6 -16.45 30.59 -10.98
C SER A 6 -15.94 31.32 -12.23
N VAL A 7 -15.95 32.65 -12.21
CA VAL A 7 -15.40 33.46 -13.32
C VAL A 7 -13.88 33.43 -13.32
N LEU A 8 -13.24 33.54 -12.15
CA LEU A 8 -11.79 33.40 -12.03
C LEU A 8 -11.29 32.02 -12.42
N SER A 9 -11.99 30.95 -12.01
CA SER A 9 -11.62 29.58 -12.41
C SER A 9 -11.79 29.30 -13.90
N SER A 10 -12.73 30.01 -14.58
CA SER A 10 -12.89 29.89 -16.04
C SER A 10 -11.80 30.64 -16.82
N ILE A 11 -11.23 31.71 -16.25
CA ILE A 11 -10.18 32.52 -16.89
C ILE A 11 -8.78 31.96 -16.62
N PHE A 12 -8.50 31.55 -15.37
CA PHE A 12 -7.16 31.08 -14.95
C PHE A 12 -7.01 29.56 -15.01
N GLY A 13 -8.08 28.81 -15.24
CA GLY A 13 -8.11 27.34 -15.15
C GLY A 13 -8.03 26.88 -13.70
N THR A 14 -8.44 25.64 -13.46
CA THR A 14 -8.21 24.96 -12.16
C THR A 14 -6.76 24.47 -12.10
N ASP A 15 -6.19 24.28 -10.89
CA ASP A 15 -4.84 23.72 -10.73
C ASP A 15 -4.70 22.37 -11.44
N ASN A 16 -5.77 21.56 -11.48
CA ASN A 16 -5.81 20.32 -12.23
C ASN A 16 -5.64 20.52 -13.74
N LYS A 17 -6.22 21.57 -14.33
CA LYS A 17 -6.05 21.86 -15.77
C LYS A 17 -4.62 22.26 -16.10
N LYS A 18 -3.95 22.99 -15.21
CA LYS A 18 -2.54 23.36 -15.40
C LYS A 18 -1.65 22.12 -15.32
N LYS A 19 -1.81 21.29 -14.28
CA LYS A 19 -1.09 20.02 -14.14
C LYS A 19 -1.30 19.08 -15.33
N LEU A 20 -2.55 18.91 -15.81
CA LEU A 20 -2.85 18.12 -17.00
C LEU A 20 -2.15 18.63 -18.24
N LYS A 21 -2.00 19.95 -18.40
CA LYS A 21 -1.26 20.54 -19.53
C LYS A 21 0.24 20.22 -19.43
N GLU A 22 0.83 20.33 -18.24
CA GLU A 22 2.23 19.95 -18.00
C GLU A 22 2.44 18.45 -18.26
N PHE A 23 1.59 17.59 -17.72
CA PHE A 23 1.64 16.15 -17.95
C PHE A 23 1.47 15.77 -19.42
N SER A 24 0.61 16.47 -20.16
CA SER A 24 0.46 16.25 -21.60
C SER A 24 1.74 16.54 -22.39
N GLN A 25 2.58 17.46 -21.94
CA GLN A 25 3.88 17.70 -22.54
C GLN A 25 4.86 16.56 -22.25
N ILE A 26 4.79 15.98 -21.05
CA ILE A 26 5.60 14.81 -20.68
C ILE A 26 5.15 13.59 -21.51
N VAL A 27 3.84 13.37 -21.62
CA VAL A 27 3.28 12.28 -22.46
C VAL A 27 3.75 12.41 -23.92
N LYS A 28 3.83 13.64 -24.46
CA LYS A 28 4.37 13.84 -25.79
C LYS A 28 5.83 13.39 -25.92
N LYS A 29 6.67 13.74 -24.94
CA LYS A 29 8.07 13.26 -24.90
C LYS A 29 8.15 11.73 -24.81
N ILE A 30 7.29 11.09 -24.01
CA ILE A 30 7.23 9.64 -23.91
C ILE A 30 6.85 9.02 -25.27
N ASN A 31 5.91 9.62 -25.99
CA ASN A 31 5.50 9.15 -27.33
C ASN A 31 6.63 9.31 -28.36
N GLU A 32 7.44 10.37 -28.28
CA GLU A 32 8.59 10.59 -29.15
C GLU A 32 9.68 9.51 -28.95
N LEU A 33 9.75 8.91 -27.75
CA LEU A 33 10.70 7.83 -27.43
C LEU A 33 10.22 6.42 -27.84
N GLU A 34 8.97 6.27 -28.29
CA GLU A 34 8.38 4.94 -28.53
C GLU A 34 9.14 4.15 -29.59
N GLU A 35 9.47 4.75 -30.74
CA GLU A 35 10.23 4.07 -31.80
C GLU A 35 11.66 3.74 -31.36
N TYR A 36 12.27 4.61 -30.57
CA TYR A 36 13.62 4.40 -30.04
C TYR A 36 13.66 3.14 -29.17
N TYR A 37 12.75 2.99 -28.20
CA TYR A 37 12.73 1.79 -27.35
C TYR A 37 12.21 0.55 -28.06
N ASN A 38 11.31 0.69 -29.03
CA ASN A 38 10.86 -0.42 -29.86
C ASN A 38 11.98 -1.04 -30.71
N SER A 39 12.96 -0.24 -31.13
CA SER A 39 14.12 -0.72 -31.93
C SER A 39 15.22 -1.41 -31.09
N LYS A 40 15.21 -1.24 -29.77
CA LYS A 40 16.23 -1.79 -28.87
C LYS A 40 16.06 -3.28 -28.62
N THR A 41 17.16 -3.97 -28.46
CA THR A 41 17.21 -5.34 -27.91
C THR A 41 16.88 -5.32 -26.41
N HIS A 42 16.61 -6.50 -25.85
CA HIS A 42 16.36 -6.63 -24.41
C HIS A 42 17.56 -6.19 -23.58
N ASP A 43 18.79 -6.60 -23.97
CA ASP A 43 20.01 -6.25 -23.25
C ASP A 43 20.26 -4.74 -23.27
N GLU A 44 19.98 -4.06 -24.37
CA GLU A 44 20.06 -2.59 -24.45
C GLU A 44 19.05 -1.91 -23.52
N ILE A 45 17.83 -2.44 -23.39
CA ILE A 45 16.84 -1.95 -22.44
C ILE A 45 17.32 -2.15 -20.99
N LEU A 46 17.90 -3.31 -20.66
CA LEU A 46 18.46 -3.55 -19.33
C LEU A 46 19.61 -2.59 -18.99
N ASN A 47 20.47 -2.28 -19.98
CA ASN A 47 21.53 -1.28 -19.81
C ASN A 47 20.96 0.12 -19.56
N ASP A 48 19.85 0.49 -20.23
CA ASP A 48 19.19 1.76 -19.97
C ASP A 48 18.55 1.80 -18.56
N VAL A 49 17.94 0.70 -18.12
CA VAL A 49 17.41 0.58 -16.75
C VAL A 49 18.53 0.78 -15.72
N GLU A 50 19.68 0.16 -15.93
CA GLU A 50 20.84 0.34 -15.04
C GLU A 50 21.36 1.78 -15.05
N SER A 51 21.37 2.41 -16.23
CA SER A 51 21.70 3.84 -16.35
C SER A 51 20.72 4.72 -15.57
N LEU A 52 19.40 4.44 -15.64
CA LEU A 52 18.38 5.17 -14.89
C LEU A 52 18.55 4.95 -13.38
N LYS A 53 18.83 3.72 -12.92
CA LYS A 53 19.15 3.43 -11.51
C LYS A 53 20.33 4.27 -11.03
N ASN A 54 21.42 4.30 -11.79
CA ASN A 54 22.62 5.06 -11.46
C ASN A 54 22.38 6.58 -11.44
N LYS A 55 21.48 7.10 -12.27
CA LYS A 55 21.07 8.51 -12.26
C LYS A 55 20.21 8.80 -11.05
N SER A 56 19.23 7.93 -10.72
CA SER A 56 18.31 8.12 -9.59
C SER A 56 19.02 8.22 -8.24
N LEU A 57 20.19 7.57 -8.09
CA LEU A 57 20.99 7.67 -6.86
C LEU A 57 21.68 9.03 -6.67
N LYS A 58 21.67 9.89 -7.69
CA LYS A 58 22.37 11.20 -7.69
C LYS A 58 21.40 12.39 -7.63
N ILE A 59 20.11 12.13 -7.70
CA ILE A 59 19.09 13.16 -7.76
C ILE A 59 17.99 12.87 -6.74
N ASP A 60 17.40 13.92 -6.17
CA ASP A 60 16.29 13.80 -5.22
C ASP A 60 14.92 13.77 -5.92
N ASN A 61 14.84 14.36 -7.12
CA ASN A 61 13.61 14.43 -7.90
C ASN A 61 13.77 13.63 -9.20
N PHE A 62 12.83 12.74 -9.48
CA PHE A 62 12.85 11.83 -10.63
C PHE A 62 12.15 12.39 -11.89
N ASP A 63 11.71 13.65 -11.88
CA ASP A 63 10.97 14.25 -13.01
C ASP A 63 11.73 14.15 -14.35
N GLU A 64 13.06 14.29 -14.31
CA GLU A 64 13.89 14.17 -15.50
C GLU A 64 13.98 12.73 -16.05
N LEU A 65 13.73 11.72 -15.20
CA LEU A 65 13.77 10.31 -15.58
C LEU A 65 12.44 9.81 -16.14
N ILE A 66 11.34 10.54 -15.91
CA ILE A 66 9.98 10.10 -16.27
C ILE A 66 9.85 9.68 -17.73
N PRO A 67 10.31 10.48 -18.74
CA PRO A 67 10.08 10.15 -20.13
C PRO A 67 10.69 8.79 -20.51
N ASP A 68 11.94 8.56 -20.17
CA ASP A 68 12.63 7.31 -20.44
C ASP A 68 12.04 6.15 -19.64
N ALA A 69 11.81 6.32 -18.34
CA ALA A 69 11.27 5.28 -17.47
C ALA A 69 9.88 4.81 -17.96
N PHE A 70 8.98 5.75 -18.30
CA PHE A 70 7.64 5.39 -18.76
C PHE A 70 7.65 4.78 -20.16
N ALA A 71 8.53 5.25 -21.06
CA ALA A 71 8.70 4.65 -22.38
C ALA A 71 9.23 3.21 -22.29
N ILE A 72 10.19 2.96 -21.40
CA ILE A 72 10.73 1.61 -21.12
C ILE A 72 9.64 0.68 -20.61
N VAL A 73 8.84 1.12 -19.59
CA VAL A 73 7.74 0.31 -19.05
C VAL A 73 6.68 0.02 -20.11
N ARG A 74 6.33 1.01 -20.94
CA ARG A 74 5.38 0.84 -22.05
C ARG A 74 5.87 -0.23 -23.02
N GLU A 75 7.14 -0.19 -23.42
CA GLU A 75 7.71 -1.17 -24.34
C GLU A 75 7.81 -2.56 -23.68
N ALA A 76 8.20 -2.64 -22.40
CA ALA A 76 8.22 -3.88 -21.65
C ALA A 76 6.82 -4.53 -21.58
N ALA A 77 5.79 -3.75 -21.26
CA ALA A 77 4.40 -4.23 -21.21
C ALA A 77 3.91 -4.73 -22.57
N LYS A 78 4.29 -4.05 -23.65
CA LYS A 78 4.00 -4.47 -25.03
C LYS A 78 4.69 -5.80 -25.37
N ARG A 79 5.94 -5.99 -24.96
CA ARG A 79 6.70 -7.21 -25.23
C ARG A 79 6.24 -8.41 -24.42
N THR A 80 5.96 -8.21 -23.13
CA THR A 80 5.56 -9.28 -22.19
C THR A 80 4.07 -9.59 -22.30
N LEU A 81 3.22 -8.62 -22.00
CA LEU A 81 1.77 -8.79 -21.86
C LEU A 81 1.00 -8.54 -23.16
N LYS A 82 1.66 -8.07 -24.24
CA LYS A 82 1.01 -7.58 -25.45
C LYS A 82 0.06 -6.41 -25.20
N GLN A 83 0.31 -5.65 -24.14
CA GLN A 83 -0.50 -4.50 -23.74
C GLN A 83 0.36 -3.23 -23.82
N ARG A 84 -0.09 -2.26 -24.61
CA ARG A 84 0.55 -0.96 -24.74
C ARG A 84 -0.23 0.06 -23.90
N HIS A 85 0.45 0.78 -23.02
CA HIS A 85 -0.17 1.89 -22.27
C HIS A 85 -0.69 2.97 -23.23
N PHE A 86 -1.94 3.37 -23.05
CA PHE A 86 -2.53 4.52 -23.73
C PHE A 86 -2.08 5.83 -23.08
N ASP A 87 -2.20 6.94 -23.80
CA ASP A 87 -1.77 8.25 -23.31
C ASP A 87 -2.50 8.66 -22.01
N VAL A 88 -3.79 8.32 -21.88
CA VAL A 88 -4.56 8.55 -20.66
C VAL A 88 -4.01 7.72 -19.47
N GLN A 89 -3.49 6.54 -19.73
CA GLN A 89 -2.87 5.70 -18.70
C GLN A 89 -1.50 6.26 -18.28
N LEU A 90 -0.75 6.86 -19.20
CA LEU A 90 0.48 7.59 -18.85
C LEU A 90 0.17 8.79 -17.94
N LEU A 91 -0.91 9.53 -18.23
CA LEU A 91 -1.38 10.60 -17.34
C LEU A 91 -1.71 10.06 -15.93
N GLY A 92 -2.39 8.92 -15.84
CA GLY A 92 -2.66 8.25 -14.57
C GLY A 92 -1.37 7.90 -13.80
N GLY A 93 -0.38 7.36 -14.48
CA GLY A 93 0.94 7.07 -13.90
C GLY A 93 1.65 8.33 -13.37
N LEU A 94 1.57 9.44 -14.09
CA LEU A 94 2.11 10.73 -13.66
C LEU A 94 1.40 11.27 -12.41
N VAL A 95 0.08 11.12 -12.33
CA VAL A 95 -0.70 11.49 -11.14
C VAL A 95 -0.26 10.68 -9.92
N LEU A 96 -0.11 9.36 -10.08
CA LEU A 96 0.34 8.46 -9.01
C LEU A 96 1.76 8.81 -8.54
N HIS A 97 2.69 9.03 -9.48
CA HIS A 97 4.06 9.41 -9.12
C HIS A 97 4.11 10.71 -8.31
N ASN A 98 3.26 11.66 -8.62
CA ASN A 98 3.15 12.94 -7.89
C ASN A 98 2.34 12.85 -6.58
N GLY A 99 2.04 11.66 -6.08
CA GLY A 99 1.30 11.45 -4.83
C GLY A 99 -0.18 11.87 -4.92
N GLY A 100 -0.74 11.88 -6.13
CA GLY A 100 -2.12 12.22 -6.37
C GLY A 100 -3.05 11.01 -6.42
N ILE A 101 -4.35 11.26 -6.48
CA ILE A 101 -5.39 10.26 -6.68
C ILE A 101 -5.75 10.23 -8.16
N ALA A 102 -5.53 9.08 -8.81
CA ALA A 102 -5.92 8.85 -10.19
C ALA A 102 -7.27 8.09 -10.21
N GLU A 103 -8.36 8.82 -10.44
CA GLU A 103 -9.67 8.21 -10.62
C GLU A 103 -9.78 7.63 -12.03
N MET A 104 -10.02 6.33 -12.11
CA MET A 104 -10.19 5.59 -13.37
C MET A 104 -11.36 4.63 -13.23
N LYS A 105 -12.17 4.54 -14.29
CA LYS A 105 -13.32 3.62 -14.32
C LYS A 105 -12.86 2.16 -14.37
N THR A 106 -13.73 1.27 -13.94
CA THR A 106 -13.52 -0.18 -14.05
C THR A 106 -13.27 -0.54 -15.54
N GLY A 107 -12.24 -1.34 -15.78
CA GLY A 107 -11.85 -1.75 -17.14
C GLY A 107 -10.88 -0.80 -17.86
N GLU A 108 -10.53 0.36 -17.32
CA GLU A 108 -9.57 1.30 -17.91
C GLU A 108 -8.09 0.92 -17.67
N GLY A 109 -7.84 -0.21 -17.02
CA GLY A 109 -6.50 -0.77 -16.84
C GLY A 109 -5.70 -0.14 -15.70
N LYS A 110 -6.33 0.17 -14.55
CA LYS A 110 -5.68 0.69 -13.34
C LYS A 110 -4.44 -0.10 -12.94
N THR A 111 -4.54 -1.44 -12.95
CA THR A 111 -3.44 -2.34 -12.60
C THR A 111 -2.21 -2.13 -13.49
N LEU A 112 -2.42 -1.94 -14.80
CA LEU A 112 -1.34 -1.65 -15.74
C LEU A 112 -0.74 -0.25 -15.51
N VAL A 113 -1.56 0.74 -15.17
CA VAL A 113 -1.12 2.12 -14.87
C VAL A 113 -0.17 2.16 -13.68
N SER A 114 -0.43 1.36 -12.65
CA SER A 114 0.42 1.31 -11.45
C SER A 114 1.86 0.95 -11.75
N THR A 115 2.12 0.16 -12.81
CA THR A 115 3.46 -0.28 -13.18
C THR A 115 4.40 0.87 -13.54
N LEU A 116 3.86 1.96 -14.12
CA LEU A 116 4.63 3.14 -14.50
C LEU A 116 5.25 3.84 -13.29
N ALA A 117 4.41 4.21 -12.31
CA ALA A 117 4.88 4.88 -11.11
C ALA A 117 5.68 3.92 -10.20
N ALA A 118 5.31 2.63 -10.14
CA ALA A 118 6.04 1.63 -9.38
C ALA A 118 7.46 1.45 -9.89
N PHE A 119 7.65 1.29 -11.21
CA PHE A 119 8.98 1.18 -11.81
C PHE A 119 9.83 2.41 -11.52
N LEU A 120 9.33 3.61 -11.81
CA LEU A 120 10.09 4.85 -11.61
C LEU A 120 10.58 5.01 -10.17
N ASN A 121 9.70 4.77 -9.19
CA ASN A 121 10.05 4.94 -7.78
C ASN A 121 10.90 3.78 -7.22
N SER A 122 10.89 2.61 -7.86
CA SER A 122 11.76 1.48 -7.50
C SER A 122 13.23 1.71 -7.84
N LEU A 123 13.53 2.61 -8.80
CA LEU A 123 14.89 2.96 -9.21
C LEU A 123 15.74 3.47 -8.03
N SER A 124 15.12 4.02 -7.00
CA SER A 124 15.81 4.45 -5.76
C SER A 124 16.44 3.29 -4.96
N GLY A 125 16.08 2.05 -5.25
CA GLY A 125 16.48 0.87 -4.46
C GLY A 125 15.84 0.77 -3.07
N LYS A 126 14.98 1.74 -2.71
CA LYS A 126 14.34 1.79 -1.37
C LYS A 126 13.06 0.96 -1.26
N GLY A 127 12.58 0.42 -2.39
CA GLY A 127 11.37 -0.42 -2.48
C GLY A 127 10.08 0.37 -2.66
N VAL A 128 9.15 -0.29 -3.33
CA VAL A 128 7.80 0.22 -3.59
C VAL A 128 6.79 -0.80 -3.09
N HIS A 129 5.77 -0.34 -2.36
CA HIS A 129 4.66 -1.17 -1.92
C HIS A 129 3.43 -0.91 -2.81
N ILE A 130 2.79 -1.99 -3.27
CA ILE A 130 1.51 -1.94 -3.97
C ILE A 130 0.47 -2.63 -3.08
N VAL A 131 -0.47 -1.82 -2.57
CA VAL A 131 -1.45 -2.24 -1.58
C VAL A 131 -2.77 -2.54 -2.25
N THR A 132 -3.31 -3.73 -2.00
CA THR A 132 -4.60 -4.19 -2.53
C THR A 132 -5.56 -4.55 -1.39
N VAL A 133 -6.84 -4.78 -1.71
CA VAL A 133 -7.87 -5.08 -0.71
C VAL A 133 -7.89 -6.54 -0.24
N ASN A 134 -7.33 -7.47 -1.02
CA ASN A 134 -7.31 -8.89 -0.66
C ASN A 134 -6.13 -9.65 -1.26
N ASP A 135 -5.84 -10.83 -0.69
CA ASP A 135 -4.72 -11.69 -1.09
C ASP A 135 -4.84 -12.20 -2.53
N TYR A 136 -6.06 -12.43 -3.02
CA TYR A 136 -6.27 -12.86 -4.40
C TYR A 136 -5.76 -11.81 -5.38
N LEU A 137 -6.11 -10.55 -5.19
CA LEU A 137 -5.64 -9.45 -6.03
C LEU A 137 -4.13 -9.24 -5.88
N ALA A 138 -3.60 -9.29 -4.65
CA ALA A 138 -2.17 -9.16 -4.41
C ALA A 138 -1.38 -10.21 -5.20
N LYS A 139 -1.80 -11.48 -5.14
CA LYS A 139 -1.18 -12.58 -5.85
C LYS A 139 -1.34 -12.46 -7.36
N ARG A 140 -2.57 -12.26 -7.84
CA ARG A 140 -2.87 -12.10 -9.27
C ARG A 140 -2.03 -10.99 -9.90
N ASP A 141 -2.00 -9.83 -9.27
CA ASP A 141 -1.36 -8.64 -9.83
C ASP A 141 0.17 -8.70 -9.71
N SER A 142 0.70 -9.29 -8.64
CA SER A 142 2.14 -9.54 -8.52
C SER A 142 2.65 -10.55 -9.56
N GLU A 143 1.87 -11.55 -9.91
CA GLU A 143 2.21 -12.51 -10.96
C GLU A 143 2.10 -11.86 -12.35
N TRP A 144 0.98 -11.22 -12.62
CA TRP A 144 0.66 -10.67 -13.96
C TRP A 144 1.53 -9.46 -14.29
N MET A 145 1.54 -8.42 -13.46
CA MET A 145 2.40 -7.23 -13.68
C MET A 145 3.87 -7.54 -13.40
N GLY A 146 4.12 -8.55 -12.58
CA GLY A 146 5.46 -9.06 -12.30
C GLY A 146 6.25 -9.45 -13.53
N GLU A 147 5.59 -9.86 -14.62
CA GLU A 147 6.26 -10.16 -15.89
C GLU A 147 6.94 -8.91 -16.49
N ILE A 148 6.31 -7.73 -16.37
CA ILE A 148 6.89 -6.45 -16.81
C ILE A 148 8.14 -6.15 -15.98
N PHE A 149 8.01 -6.24 -14.65
CA PHE A 149 9.11 -5.90 -13.74
C PHE A 149 10.29 -6.84 -13.87
N LYS A 150 10.04 -8.15 -13.97
CA LYS A 150 11.07 -9.16 -14.22
C LYS A 150 11.77 -8.97 -15.55
N TYR A 151 11.03 -8.60 -16.61
CA TYR A 151 11.62 -8.25 -17.90
C TYR A 151 12.57 -7.06 -17.79
N LEU A 152 12.32 -6.13 -16.88
CA LEU A 152 13.15 -4.96 -16.59
C LEU A 152 14.22 -5.21 -15.51
N GLY A 153 14.44 -6.47 -15.11
CA GLY A 153 15.46 -6.85 -14.13
C GLY A 153 15.13 -6.46 -12.68
N LEU A 154 13.85 -6.27 -12.36
CA LEU A 154 13.39 -5.97 -11.01
C LEU A 154 12.82 -7.22 -10.32
N SER A 155 13.04 -7.31 -9.01
CA SER A 155 12.47 -8.32 -8.14
C SER A 155 11.07 -7.94 -7.67
N VAL A 156 10.18 -8.95 -7.58
CA VAL A 156 8.80 -8.78 -7.13
C VAL A 156 8.49 -9.76 -6.01
N GLY A 157 8.01 -9.23 -4.89
CA GLY A 157 7.52 -10.00 -3.75
C GLY A 157 6.00 -9.87 -3.60
N CYS A 158 5.39 -10.85 -2.94
CA CYS A 158 3.97 -10.83 -2.60
C CYS A 158 3.78 -11.28 -1.16
N LEU A 159 3.12 -10.44 -0.37
CA LEU A 159 2.75 -10.72 1.02
C LEU A 159 1.31 -11.19 1.07
N THR A 160 1.11 -12.41 1.52
CA THR A 160 -0.18 -13.06 1.71
C THR A 160 -0.31 -13.62 3.13
N ASN A 161 -1.51 -13.90 3.57
CA ASN A 161 -1.81 -14.36 4.93
C ASN A 161 -1.22 -15.74 5.25
N ASP A 162 -0.98 -16.58 4.24
CA ASP A 162 -0.37 -17.91 4.36
C ASP A 162 1.16 -17.86 4.45
N LEU A 163 1.77 -16.68 4.27
CA LEU A 163 3.22 -16.54 4.31
C LEU A 163 3.73 -16.53 5.75
N VAL A 164 4.34 -17.66 6.16
CA VAL A 164 4.82 -17.85 7.53
C VAL A 164 6.34 -17.76 7.59
N GLY A 165 6.83 -17.03 8.61
CA GLY A 165 8.25 -16.93 8.90
C GLY A 165 8.85 -15.53 8.68
N ILE A 166 9.70 -15.10 9.61
CA ILE A 166 10.32 -13.76 9.58
C ILE A 166 11.23 -13.61 8.35
N GLU A 167 12.05 -14.60 8.05
CA GLU A 167 13.02 -14.51 6.96
C GLU A 167 12.33 -14.48 5.59
N VAL A 168 11.28 -15.28 5.40
CA VAL A 168 10.51 -15.27 4.15
C VAL A 168 9.82 -13.92 3.94
N ARG A 169 9.24 -13.34 4.99
CA ARG A 169 8.65 -12.00 4.90
C ARG A 169 9.69 -10.92 4.59
N LYS A 170 10.88 -11.01 5.18
CA LYS A 170 12.00 -10.10 4.85
C LYS A 170 12.42 -10.20 3.39
N GLU A 171 12.48 -11.40 2.84
CA GLU A 171 12.78 -11.60 1.42
C GLU A 171 11.76 -10.87 0.55
N MET A 172 10.46 -10.97 0.86
CA MET A 172 9.42 -10.25 0.13
C MET A 172 9.58 -8.72 0.25
N TYR A 173 9.87 -8.20 1.45
CA TYR A 173 10.11 -6.77 1.63
C TYR A 173 11.41 -6.29 0.98
N ASN A 174 12.40 -7.15 0.78
CA ASN A 174 13.66 -6.81 0.11
C ASN A 174 13.55 -6.75 -1.41
N CYS A 175 12.46 -7.21 -2.01
CA CYS A 175 12.18 -7.03 -3.42
C CYS A 175 12.06 -5.55 -3.79
N ASP A 176 12.31 -5.22 -5.06
CA ASP A 176 12.16 -3.85 -5.58
C ASP A 176 10.71 -3.39 -5.48
N ILE A 177 9.78 -4.32 -5.72
CA ILE A 177 8.33 -4.08 -5.64
C ILE A 177 7.69 -5.18 -4.80
N THR A 178 6.90 -4.79 -3.79
CA THR A 178 6.20 -5.72 -2.91
C THR A 178 4.70 -5.47 -2.96
N TYR A 179 3.97 -6.48 -3.41
CA TYR A 179 2.51 -6.51 -3.36
C TYR A 179 2.03 -7.07 -2.02
N GLY A 180 0.88 -6.63 -1.55
CA GLY A 180 0.24 -7.17 -0.35
C GLY A 180 -1.06 -6.46 -0.02
N THR A 181 -1.79 -6.98 0.97
CA THR A 181 -2.99 -6.31 1.45
C THR A 181 -2.65 -5.23 2.48
N ASN A 182 -3.55 -4.25 2.64
CA ASN A 182 -3.47 -3.26 3.71
C ASN A 182 -3.28 -3.91 5.08
N ASN A 183 -3.94 -5.04 5.34
CA ASN A 183 -3.86 -5.80 6.59
C ASN A 183 -2.46 -6.38 6.79
N GLU A 184 -1.88 -7.03 5.78
CA GLU A 184 -0.54 -7.62 5.89
C GLU A 184 0.54 -6.55 6.18
N PHE A 185 0.53 -5.44 5.44
CA PHE A 185 1.44 -4.32 5.70
C PHE A 185 1.22 -3.72 7.09
N GLY A 186 -0.02 -3.53 7.49
CA GLY A 186 -0.37 -2.95 8.78
C GLY A 186 -0.02 -3.87 9.95
N PHE A 187 -0.31 -5.18 9.86
CA PHE A 187 0.06 -6.13 10.92
C PHE A 187 1.57 -6.30 11.02
N ASP A 188 2.31 -6.30 9.91
CA ASP A 188 3.77 -6.34 9.98
C ASP A 188 4.35 -5.09 10.63
N TYR A 189 3.80 -3.91 10.31
CA TYR A 189 4.19 -2.67 10.97
C TYR A 189 3.97 -2.74 12.49
N LEU A 190 2.80 -3.23 12.91
CA LEU A 190 2.52 -3.39 14.34
C LEU A 190 3.46 -4.42 15.00
N ARG A 191 3.67 -5.57 14.35
CA ARG A 191 4.60 -6.60 14.84
C ARG A 191 6.02 -6.08 14.95
N ASP A 192 6.48 -5.32 13.97
CA ASP A 192 7.83 -4.74 13.97
C ASP A 192 8.04 -3.74 15.10
N ASN A 193 7.02 -2.95 15.46
CA ASN A 193 7.06 -2.03 16.59
C ASN A 193 7.12 -2.74 17.96
N LEU A 194 6.77 -4.03 18.03
CA LEU A 194 6.88 -4.84 19.24
C LEU A 194 8.22 -5.59 19.35
N LYS A 195 9.10 -5.53 18.33
CA LYS A 195 10.36 -6.25 18.30
C LYS A 195 11.41 -5.57 19.20
N ALA A 196 11.99 -6.34 20.12
CA ALA A 196 13.08 -5.88 20.97
C ALA A 196 14.43 -5.75 20.21
N GLN A 197 14.60 -6.43 19.08
CA GLN A 197 15.85 -6.46 18.32
C GLN A 197 15.62 -6.07 16.86
N LYS A 198 16.38 -5.09 16.37
CA LYS A 198 16.30 -4.58 15.00
C LYS A 198 16.42 -5.67 13.92
N LYS A 199 17.21 -6.71 14.17
CA LYS A 199 17.36 -7.84 13.23
C LYS A 199 16.08 -8.63 12.97
N ASN A 200 15.08 -8.53 13.87
CA ASN A 200 13.80 -9.23 13.75
C ASN A 200 12.73 -8.39 13.06
N ILE A 201 13.01 -7.14 12.71
CA ILE A 201 12.14 -6.27 11.92
C ILE A 201 12.12 -6.80 10.49
N VAL A 202 10.93 -6.91 9.91
CA VAL A 202 10.75 -7.42 8.55
C VAL A 202 10.69 -6.30 7.52
N GLN A 203 10.11 -5.15 7.87
CA GLN A 203 10.00 -4.00 6.97
C GLN A 203 11.29 -3.18 6.97
N ARG A 204 11.75 -2.78 5.79
CA ARG A 204 12.96 -1.95 5.62
C ARG A 204 12.71 -0.43 5.63
N GLY A 205 11.47 -0.02 5.86
CA GLY A 205 11.02 1.37 5.84
C GLY A 205 10.00 1.63 4.74
N HIS A 206 9.48 2.87 4.70
CA HIS A 206 8.44 3.30 3.78
C HIS A 206 9.01 4.37 2.85
N ASN A 207 9.09 4.07 1.55
CA ASN A 207 9.59 4.98 0.53
C ASN A 207 8.45 5.49 -0.36
N PHE A 208 7.76 4.58 -1.04
CA PHE A 208 6.67 4.88 -1.93
C PHE A 208 5.63 3.78 -1.89
N CYS A 209 4.35 4.14 -1.90
CA CYS A 209 3.27 3.18 -2.00
C CYS A 209 2.21 3.62 -3.01
N ILE A 210 1.60 2.63 -3.65
CA ILE A 210 0.38 2.79 -4.45
C ILE A 210 -0.72 2.01 -3.74
N VAL A 211 -1.82 2.66 -3.43
CA VAL A 211 -2.99 2.03 -2.82
C VAL A 211 -4.06 1.89 -3.89
N ASP A 212 -4.36 0.66 -4.30
CA ASP A 212 -5.47 0.37 -5.21
C ASP A 212 -6.78 0.26 -4.41
N GLU A 213 -7.90 0.61 -5.05
CA GLU A 213 -9.22 0.67 -4.39
C GLU A 213 -9.19 1.47 -3.08
N VAL A 214 -8.63 2.67 -3.16
CA VAL A 214 -8.36 3.56 -2.03
C VAL A 214 -9.64 3.96 -1.25
N ASP A 215 -10.78 4.00 -1.90
CA ASP A 215 -12.10 4.21 -1.30
C ASP A 215 -12.47 3.08 -0.32
N SER A 216 -12.28 1.83 -0.72
CA SER A 216 -12.49 0.69 0.18
C SER A 216 -11.52 0.72 1.36
N ILE A 217 -10.22 0.92 1.11
CA ILE A 217 -9.18 0.79 2.14
C ILE A 217 -9.20 1.99 3.10
N LEU A 218 -9.24 3.23 2.59
CA LEU A 218 -9.06 4.43 3.41
C LEU A 218 -10.38 5.11 3.83
N ILE A 219 -11.52 4.66 3.31
CA ILE A 219 -12.84 5.20 3.68
C ILE A 219 -13.70 4.11 4.31
N ASP A 220 -14.08 3.08 3.57
CA ASP A 220 -15.04 2.07 4.05
C ASP A 220 -14.51 1.28 5.25
N GLU A 221 -13.27 0.82 5.18
CA GLU A 221 -12.61 0.03 6.23
C GLU A 221 -11.78 0.87 7.21
N SER A 222 -11.77 2.20 7.07
CA SER A 222 -10.89 3.10 7.84
C SER A 222 -11.07 3.03 9.36
N ARG A 223 -12.23 2.61 9.84
CA ARG A 223 -12.54 2.48 11.26
C ARG A 223 -12.31 1.07 11.82
N THR A 224 -11.96 0.11 10.98
CA THR A 224 -11.66 -1.26 11.43
C THR A 224 -10.27 -1.28 12.08
N PRO A 225 -10.17 -1.49 13.40
CA PRO A 225 -8.88 -1.47 14.06
C PRO A 225 -8.07 -2.72 13.73
N LEU A 226 -6.78 -2.55 13.48
CA LEU A 226 -5.84 -3.65 13.44
C LEU A 226 -5.38 -3.95 14.88
N VAL A 227 -5.78 -5.10 15.42
CA VAL A 227 -5.47 -5.49 16.80
C VAL A 227 -4.56 -6.69 16.82
N ILE A 228 -3.40 -6.57 17.47
CA ILE A 228 -2.54 -7.70 17.83
C ILE A 228 -2.83 -8.04 19.29
N SER A 229 -3.43 -9.21 19.53
CA SER A 229 -3.58 -9.77 20.87
C SER A 229 -2.63 -10.94 21.05
N GLY A 230 -1.86 -10.92 22.12
CA GLY A 230 -1.16 -12.12 22.59
C GLY A 230 -2.11 -13.05 23.32
N ALA A 231 -1.81 -14.34 23.36
CA ALA A 231 -2.47 -15.22 24.30
C ALA A 231 -2.17 -14.72 25.71
N THR A 232 -3.16 -14.17 26.36
CA THR A 232 -3.12 -14.00 27.82
C THR A 232 -3.18 -15.40 28.44
N GLU A 233 -2.51 -15.59 29.57
CA GLU A 233 -2.68 -16.83 30.36
C GLU A 233 -4.17 -17.12 30.46
N ASP A 234 -4.51 -18.37 30.15
CA ASP A 234 -5.90 -18.83 30.22
C ASP A 234 -6.39 -18.72 31.68
N LYS A 235 -7.08 -17.63 31.98
CA LYS A 235 -7.66 -17.36 33.31
C LYS A 235 -9.03 -18.02 33.50
N THR A 236 -9.40 -18.95 32.63
CA THR A 236 -10.68 -19.66 32.71
C THR A 236 -10.86 -20.31 34.09
N ASN A 237 -9.79 -20.84 34.67
CA ASN A 237 -9.80 -21.38 36.03
C ASN A 237 -10.09 -20.29 37.09
N LEU A 238 -9.60 -19.07 36.90
CA LEU A 238 -9.88 -17.94 37.82
C LEU A 238 -11.34 -17.52 37.72
N TYR A 239 -11.88 -17.42 36.50
CA TYR A 239 -13.30 -17.11 36.30
C TYR A 239 -14.18 -18.19 36.92
N ASN A 240 -13.90 -19.48 36.69
CA ASN A 240 -14.63 -20.58 37.29
C ASN A 240 -14.54 -20.60 38.83
N THR A 241 -13.45 -20.12 39.41
CA THR A 241 -13.27 -20.03 40.84
C THR A 241 -14.09 -18.88 41.44
N ILE A 242 -14.08 -17.73 40.76
CA ILE A 242 -14.83 -16.55 41.17
C ILE A 242 -16.34 -16.78 41.00
N ASP A 243 -16.75 -17.43 39.93
CA ASP A 243 -18.16 -17.76 39.64
C ASP A 243 -18.78 -18.59 40.79
N ARG A 244 -18.01 -19.45 41.44
CA ARG A 244 -18.45 -20.24 42.61
C ARG A 244 -18.75 -19.39 43.83
N LEU A 245 -18.24 -18.16 43.92
CA LEU A 245 -18.50 -17.23 45.03
C LEU A 245 -19.82 -16.47 44.83
N ILE A 246 -20.27 -16.30 43.61
CA ILE A 246 -21.48 -15.53 43.29
C ILE A 246 -22.74 -16.05 44.04
N PRO A 247 -22.99 -17.38 44.14
CA PRO A 247 -24.15 -17.91 44.88
C PRO A 247 -24.12 -17.63 46.40
N PHE A 248 -22.99 -17.19 46.96
CA PHE A 248 -22.88 -16.83 48.36
C PHE A 248 -23.15 -15.35 48.63
N LEU A 249 -23.32 -14.54 47.58
CA LEU A 249 -23.64 -13.12 47.72
C LEU A 249 -25.17 -12.92 47.78
N ASP A 250 -25.62 -12.11 48.75
CA ASP A 250 -26.98 -11.67 48.89
C ASP A 250 -27.23 -10.38 48.08
N GLU A 251 -28.49 -9.98 47.86
CA GLU A 251 -28.83 -8.76 47.08
C GLU A 251 -28.21 -7.47 47.64
N ASP A 252 -27.91 -7.42 48.95
CA ASP A 252 -27.26 -6.29 49.61
C ASP A 252 -25.74 -6.24 49.45
N ASP A 253 -25.13 -7.28 48.89
CA ASP A 253 -23.70 -7.43 48.78
C ASP A 253 -23.15 -6.85 47.45
N TYR A 254 -24.03 -6.46 46.51
CA TYR A 254 -23.63 -5.88 45.24
C TYR A 254 -24.64 -4.85 44.73
N GLU A 255 -24.15 -3.94 43.87
CA GLU A 255 -24.95 -2.95 43.15
C GLU A 255 -24.76 -3.17 41.64
N ILE A 256 -25.91 -3.15 40.87
CA ILE A 256 -25.90 -3.29 39.43
C ILE A 256 -26.25 -1.94 38.82
N ASP A 257 -25.39 -1.40 37.96
CA ASP A 257 -25.73 -0.27 37.09
C ASP A 257 -26.08 -0.79 35.68
N GLU A 258 -27.34 -0.84 35.40
CA GLU A 258 -27.87 -1.31 34.08
C GLU A 258 -27.40 -0.42 32.92
N LYS A 259 -27.18 0.89 33.15
CA LYS A 259 -26.78 1.82 32.08
C LYS A 259 -25.33 1.60 31.66
N SER A 260 -24.44 1.40 32.60
CA SER A 260 -23.02 1.12 32.35
C SER A 260 -22.74 -0.37 32.17
N LYS A 261 -23.75 -1.25 32.36
CA LYS A 261 -23.61 -2.71 32.36
C LYS A 261 -22.49 -3.19 33.29
N SER A 262 -22.41 -2.61 34.47
CA SER A 262 -21.40 -2.95 35.47
C SER A 262 -22.07 -3.39 36.78
N GLY A 263 -21.40 -4.30 37.49
CA GLY A 263 -21.74 -4.70 38.84
C GLY A 263 -20.55 -4.48 39.76
N ASN A 264 -20.79 -3.87 40.91
CA ASN A 264 -19.75 -3.60 41.93
C ASN A 264 -20.18 -4.22 43.23
N LEU A 265 -19.22 -4.77 44.01
CA LEU A 265 -19.48 -5.22 45.37
C LEU A 265 -19.61 -4.01 46.31
N THR A 266 -20.55 -4.09 47.24
CA THR A 266 -20.63 -3.17 48.38
C THR A 266 -19.52 -3.45 49.40
N GLU A 267 -19.32 -2.60 50.41
CA GLU A 267 -18.37 -2.90 51.49
C GLU A 267 -18.67 -4.26 52.15
N LYS A 268 -19.93 -4.56 52.38
CA LYS A 268 -20.39 -5.84 52.94
C LYS A 268 -20.07 -7.02 52.01
N GLY A 269 -20.23 -6.81 50.68
CA GLY A 269 -19.90 -7.80 49.68
C GLY A 269 -18.40 -8.07 49.57
N ASN A 270 -17.56 -7.03 49.68
CA ASN A 270 -16.12 -7.17 49.73
C ASN A 270 -15.67 -7.98 50.94
N ASP A 271 -16.22 -7.67 52.14
CA ASP A 271 -15.91 -8.40 53.38
C ASP A 271 -16.29 -9.89 53.33
N LYS A 272 -17.35 -10.22 52.54
CA LYS A 272 -17.73 -11.63 52.28
C LYS A 272 -16.81 -12.31 51.28
N ALA A 273 -16.39 -11.60 50.26
CA ALA A 273 -15.53 -12.14 49.22
C ALA A 273 -14.09 -12.40 49.67
N GLU A 274 -13.63 -11.66 50.70
CA GLU A 274 -12.29 -11.84 51.34
C GLU A 274 -12.21 -12.99 52.33
N LYS A 275 -13.32 -13.52 52.83
CA LYS A 275 -13.38 -14.66 53.76
C LYS A 275 -13.49 -15.99 53.05
#